data_57bd41c02ea3dd5b67ef43a0e69093be
#
_entry.id   57bd41c02ea3dd5b67ef43a0e69093be
#
_cell.length_a   1.000
_cell.length_b   1.000
_cell.length_c   1.000
_cell.angle_alpha   90.00
_cell.angle_beta   90.00
_cell.angle_gamma   90.00
#
_symmetry.space_group_name_H-M   'P 1'
#
loop_
_entity.id
_entity.type
_entity.pdbx_description
1 polymer ?
#
loop_
_entity_poly.entity_id
_entity_poly.type
_entity_poly.pdbx_seq_one_letter_code
_entity_poly.pdbx_strand_id
1 'polypeptide(L)'
;MTENKKVLKFIDESAALCQPDRIVWIDGSAEQRDALRAEACATGEMIKLNEDLLPECYLHRTAVNDVARVEDRTFICCKNKEDAGPINNWMDPKEAYKMASDIFKGSMKGRTMYVIPYSMGIVGSEFSKIGIELTDSIYVVLNMEIMTRVGTDVLEALGKDGDFVKGLHSKADLDESKRYILHFPEDDTIWSCNSGYGGNVLLGKKCFALRIASYLGKNEGWMAEHMLILGFEKPDGDTKYIAA
;
A
#
# COMPACT_ATOMS: atom_id res chain seq x y z
N MET A 1 -16.73 9.87 -6.39
CA MET A 1 -16.44 9.73 -4.94
C MET A 1 -17.33 8.63 -4.38
N THR A 2 -16.97 8.04 -3.26
CA THR A 2 -17.71 6.90 -2.67
C THR A 2 -18.77 7.36 -1.67
N GLU A 3 -19.83 6.57 -1.50
CA GLU A 3 -20.81 6.70 -0.41
C GLU A 3 -20.51 5.74 0.76
N ASN A 4 -19.41 4.99 0.69
CA ASN A 4 -19.01 4.06 1.74
C ASN A 4 -18.54 4.84 2.98
N LYS A 5 -19.35 4.81 4.04
CA LYS A 5 -19.10 5.55 5.28
C LYS A 5 -17.85 5.08 6.01
N LYS A 6 -17.48 3.80 5.86
CA LYS A 6 -16.26 3.25 6.48
C LYS A 6 -15.01 3.85 5.83
N VAL A 7 -15.02 4.00 4.49
CA VAL A 7 -13.93 4.66 3.73
C VAL A 7 -13.80 6.12 4.13
N LEU A 8 -14.91 6.86 4.12
CA LEU A 8 -14.90 8.28 4.50
C LEU A 8 -14.38 8.47 5.92
N LYS A 9 -14.85 7.67 6.87
CA LYS A 9 -14.39 7.70 8.26
C LYS A 9 -12.87 7.43 8.36
N PHE A 10 -12.35 6.42 7.64
CA PHE A 10 -10.92 6.11 7.64
C PHE A 10 -10.07 7.28 7.13
N ILE A 11 -10.53 7.94 6.06
CA ILE A 11 -9.86 9.11 5.50
C ILE A 11 -9.90 10.28 6.49
N ASP A 12 -11.07 10.58 7.07
CA ASP A 12 -11.23 11.69 8.00
C ASP A 12 -10.37 11.52 9.26
N GLU A 13 -10.35 10.33 9.85
CA GLU A 13 -9.52 10.00 11.02
C GLU A 13 -8.02 10.11 10.68
N SER A 14 -7.60 9.60 9.53
CA SER A 14 -6.21 9.66 9.08
C SER A 14 -5.79 11.10 8.74
N ALA A 15 -6.66 11.88 8.12
CA ALA A 15 -6.41 13.29 7.82
C ALA A 15 -6.31 14.12 9.11
N ALA A 16 -7.17 13.87 10.09
CA ALA A 16 -7.09 14.53 11.40
C ALA A 16 -5.77 14.21 12.13
N LEU A 17 -5.26 12.99 11.98
CA LEU A 17 -3.99 12.55 12.56
C LEU A 17 -2.79 13.15 11.82
N CYS A 18 -2.72 12.95 10.50
CA CYS A 18 -1.55 13.29 9.68
C CYS A 18 -1.50 14.78 9.27
N GLN A 19 -2.64 15.47 9.27
CA GLN A 19 -2.80 16.90 8.96
C GLN A 19 -2.24 17.31 7.58
N PRO A 20 -2.67 16.67 6.47
CA PRO A 20 -2.27 17.07 5.13
C PRO A 20 -2.89 18.43 4.76
N ASP A 21 -2.22 19.18 3.86
CA ASP A 21 -2.72 20.44 3.35
C ASP A 21 -3.86 20.25 2.34
N ARG A 22 -3.85 19.12 1.65
CA ARG A 22 -4.90 18.73 0.69
C ARG A 22 -5.05 17.22 0.61
N ILE A 23 -6.22 16.77 0.16
CA ILE A 23 -6.53 15.36 -0.10
C ILE A 23 -6.88 15.22 -1.57
N VAL A 24 -6.22 14.27 -2.26
CA VAL A 24 -6.42 13.99 -3.68
C VAL A 24 -6.82 12.53 -3.86
N TRP A 25 -7.97 12.31 -4.47
CA TRP A 25 -8.42 10.98 -4.85
C TRP A 25 -7.78 10.55 -6.16
N ILE A 26 -7.32 9.32 -6.19
CA ILE A 26 -6.77 8.70 -7.40
C ILE A 26 -7.90 8.01 -8.14
N ASP A 27 -8.18 8.50 -9.34
CA ASP A 27 -9.29 8.02 -10.18
C ASP A 27 -8.87 6.93 -11.18
N GLY A 28 -7.54 6.74 -11.37
CA GLY A 28 -6.98 5.76 -12.27
C GLY A 28 -6.92 6.22 -13.74
N SER A 29 -7.23 7.49 -14.03
CA SER A 29 -7.19 8.03 -15.39
C SER A 29 -5.74 8.23 -15.89
N ALA A 30 -5.57 8.13 -17.20
CA ALA A 30 -4.28 8.40 -17.83
C ALA A 30 -3.85 9.86 -17.63
N GLU A 31 -4.81 10.78 -17.70
CA GLU A 31 -4.59 12.22 -17.51
C GLU A 31 -4.05 12.51 -16.10
N GLN A 32 -4.62 11.93 -15.07
CA GLN A 32 -4.15 12.12 -13.70
C GLN A 32 -2.77 11.49 -13.50
N ARG A 33 -2.55 10.28 -14.04
CA ARG A 33 -1.25 9.62 -13.99
C ARG A 33 -0.14 10.44 -14.64
N ASP A 34 -0.40 11.02 -15.82
CA ASP A 34 0.60 11.80 -16.53
C ASP A 34 0.88 13.14 -15.82
N ALA A 35 -0.13 13.74 -15.21
CA ALA A 35 0.05 14.92 -14.35
C ALA A 35 0.92 14.59 -13.12
N LEU A 36 0.69 13.44 -12.46
CA LEU A 36 1.50 12.99 -11.32
C LEU A 36 2.95 12.65 -11.72
N ARG A 37 3.16 12.05 -12.89
CA ARG A 37 4.51 11.82 -13.45
C ARG A 37 5.26 13.13 -13.67
N ALA A 38 4.57 14.14 -14.23
CA ALA A 38 5.15 15.46 -14.43
C ALA A 38 5.48 16.16 -13.10
N GLU A 39 4.58 16.09 -12.11
CA GLU A 39 4.80 16.61 -10.75
C GLU A 39 5.98 15.90 -10.08
N ALA A 40 6.06 14.58 -10.15
CA ALA A 40 7.17 13.80 -9.58
C ALA A 40 8.53 14.17 -10.19
N CYS A 41 8.57 14.44 -11.49
CA CYS A 41 9.78 14.93 -12.16
C CYS A 41 10.14 16.35 -11.75
N ALA A 42 9.15 17.24 -11.65
CA ALA A 42 9.36 18.62 -11.26
C ALA A 42 9.85 18.78 -9.81
N THR A 43 9.40 17.92 -8.91
CA THR A 43 9.82 17.90 -7.50
C THR A 43 11.11 17.11 -7.26
N GLY A 44 11.62 16.39 -8.28
CA GLY A 44 12.80 15.54 -8.17
C GLY A 44 12.54 14.20 -7.46
N GLU A 45 11.29 13.84 -7.20
CA GLU A 45 10.94 12.53 -6.64
C GLU A 45 11.22 11.41 -7.66
N MET A 46 11.08 11.73 -8.96
CA MET A 46 11.42 10.84 -10.06
C MET A 46 12.28 11.54 -11.11
N ILE A 47 13.04 10.77 -11.84
CA ILE A 47 13.85 11.23 -12.98
C ILE A 47 13.35 10.50 -14.23
N LYS A 48 12.88 11.23 -15.22
CA LYS A 48 12.51 10.66 -16.52
C LYS A 48 13.78 10.19 -17.21
N LEU A 49 13.78 8.95 -17.68
CA LEU A 49 14.92 8.38 -18.40
C LEU A 49 14.90 8.78 -19.89
N ASN A 50 15.93 8.36 -20.63
CA ASN A 50 16.04 8.62 -22.08
C ASN A 50 14.90 7.91 -22.82
N GLU A 51 14.01 8.69 -23.42
CA GLU A 51 12.81 8.18 -24.12
C GLU A 51 13.15 7.34 -25.37
N ASP A 52 14.29 7.61 -26.03
CA ASP A 52 14.69 6.85 -27.22
C ASP A 52 15.17 5.44 -26.86
N LEU A 53 15.70 5.26 -25.65
CA LEU A 53 16.25 3.98 -25.19
C LEU A 53 15.30 3.25 -24.24
N LEU A 54 14.59 3.99 -23.41
CA LEU A 54 13.73 3.49 -22.34
C LEU A 54 12.42 4.31 -22.30
N PRO A 55 11.55 4.13 -23.32
CA PRO A 55 10.32 4.90 -23.40
C PRO A 55 9.44 4.68 -22.17
N GLU A 56 8.87 5.78 -21.66
CA GLU A 56 8.01 5.83 -20.48
C GLU A 56 8.64 5.32 -19.17
N CYS A 57 9.97 5.24 -19.10
CA CYS A 57 10.67 4.79 -17.90
C CYS A 57 11.10 5.95 -17.03
N TYR A 58 10.93 5.75 -15.72
CA TYR A 58 11.28 6.70 -14.66
C TYR A 58 12.15 6.03 -13.61
N LEU A 59 13.14 6.74 -13.11
CA LEU A 59 13.99 6.31 -12.01
C LEU A 59 13.54 7.01 -10.71
N HIS A 60 13.23 6.24 -9.69
CA HIS A 60 13.08 6.70 -8.32
C HIS A 60 14.27 6.21 -7.48
N ARG A 61 14.81 7.08 -6.63
CA ARG A 61 15.87 6.73 -5.69
C ARG A 61 15.39 6.96 -4.27
N THR A 62 15.49 5.93 -3.45
CA THR A 62 15.25 6.03 -2.02
C THR A 62 16.43 6.69 -1.30
N ALA A 63 16.21 7.19 -0.08
CA ALA A 63 17.29 7.67 0.77
C ALA A 63 18.30 6.55 1.04
N VAL A 64 19.58 6.91 1.22
CA VAL A 64 20.68 5.94 1.39
C VAL A 64 20.46 5.03 2.61
N ASN A 65 19.83 5.56 3.66
CA ASN A 65 19.50 4.83 4.88
C ASN A 65 18.12 4.14 4.85
N ASP A 66 17.40 4.20 3.72
CA ASP A 66 16.10 3.56 3.56
C ASP A 66 16.25 2.26 2.78
N VAL A 67 16.37 1.17 3.50
CA VAL A 67 16.73 -0.14 2.96
C VAL A 67 15.51 -1.07 2.83
N ALA A 68 15.68 -2.10 2.00
CA ALA A 68 14.65 -3.06 1.63
C ALA A 68 14.06 -3.87 2.79
N ARG A 69 14.81 -4.05 3.86
CA ARG A 69 14.43 -4.90 4.98
C ARG A 69 14.67 -4.17 6.28
N VAL A 70 13.59 -3.87 6.96
CA VAL A 70 13.60 -3.29 8.31
C VAL A 70 13.00 -4.34 9.24
N GLU A 71 13.65 -5.50 9.32
CA GLU A 71 13.12 -6.67 10.03
C GLU A 71 12.88 -6.38 11.52
N ASP A 72 13.83 -5.72 12.15
CA ASP A 72 13.79 -5.30 13.55
C ASP A 72 12.73 -4.22 13.86
N ARG A 73 12.19 -3.58 12.83
CA ARG A 73 11.16 -2.53 12.90
C ARG A 73 9.83 -2.93 12.25
N THR A 74 9.70 -4.20 11.86
CA THR A 74 8.49 -4.76 11.26
C THR A 74 7.80 -5.69 12.26
N PHE A 75 6.54 -5.40 12.56
CA PHE A 75 5.80 -6.10 13.61
C PHE A 75 4.46 -6.62 13.12
N ILE A 76 4.07 -7.77 13.65
CA ILE A 76 2.69 -8.26 13.63
C ILE A 76 2.07 -7.88 14.96
N CYS A 77 1.06 -7.01 14.88
CA CYS A 77 0.38 -6.44 16.04
C CYS A 77 -0.98 -7.13 16.21
N CYS A 78 -0.95 -8.41 16.58
CA CYS A 78 -2.13 -9.23 16.81
C CYS A 78 -2.35 -9.47 18.31
N LYS A 79 -3.58 -9.85 18.66
CA LYS A 79 -4.02 -10.01 20.04
C LYS A 79 -3.21 -11.06 20.81
N ASN A 80 -2.95 -12.21 20.17
CA ASN A 80 -2.19 -13.30 20.77
C ASN A 80 -0.79 -13.34 20.15
N LYS A 81 0.24 -13.26 20.94
CA LYS A 81 1.63 -13.29 20.49
C LYS A 81 1.98 -14.53 19.67
N GLU A 82 1.44 -15.68 20.02
CA GLU A 82 1.69 -16.95 19.35
C GLU A 82 1.20 -16.95 17.90
N ASP A 83 0.19 -16.13 17.59
CA ASP A 83 -0.36 -16.00 16.25
C ASP A 83 0.53 -15.21 15.29
N ALA A 84 1.45 -14.39 15.82
CA ALA A 84 2.44 -13.71 15.00
C ALA A 84 3.42 -14.67 14.30
N GLY A 85 3.52 -15.91 14.80
CA GLY A 85 4.43 -16.92 14.30
C GLY A 85 5.85 -16.78 14.85
N PRO A 86 6.71 -17.80 14.61
CA PRO A 86 8.01 -17.92 15.29
C PRO A 86 9.09 -16.98 14.77
N ILE A 87 8.92 -16.42 13.57
CA ILE A 87 9.97 -15.62 12.89
C ILE A 87 9.62 -14.14 12.77
N ASN A 88 8.43 -13.73 13.19
CA ASN A 88 8.01 -12.33 13.14
C ASN A 88 8.17 -11.67 14.51
N ASN A 89 8.50 -10.37 14.52
CA ASN A 89 8.38 -9.58 15.73
C ASN A 89 6.91 -9.34 16.06
N TRP A 90 6.60 -9.37 17.33
CA TRP A 90 5.27 -9.08 17.84
C TRP A 90 5.26 -7.82 18.70
N MET A 91 4.18 -7.05 18.62
CA MET A 91 3.90 -5.93 19.51
C MET A 91 2.42 -5.93 19.89
N ASP A 92 2.10 -5.57 21.13
CA ASP A 92 0.71 -5.40 21.55
C ASP A 92 0.01 -4.37 20.65
N PRO A 93 -1.18 -4.65 20.10
CA PRO A 93 -1.87 -3.75 19.17
C PRO A 93 -2.12 -2.35 19.75
N LYS A 94 -2.47 -2.23 21.05
CA LYS A 94 -2.75 -0.94 21.66
C LYS A 94 -1.48 -0.11 21.83
N GLU A 95 -0.37 -0.77 22.20
CA GLU A 95 0.94 -0.11 22.29
C GLU A 95 1.42 0.34 20.91
N ALA A 96 1.24 -0.51 19.89
CA ALA A 96 1.59 -0.21 18.51
C ALA A 96 0.81 0.99 17.98
N TYR A 97 -0.52 1.01 18.14
CA TYR A 97 -1.35 2.16 17.73
C TYR A 97 -0.98 3.44 18.46
N LYS A 98 -0.71 3.38 19.76
CA LYS A 98 -0.31 4.55 20.54
C LYS A 98 1.02 5.11 20.05
N MET A 99 2.04 4.27 19.95
CA MET A 99 3.37 4.65 19.45
C MET A 99 3.29 5.23 18.03
N ALA A 100 2.61 4.54 17.12
CA ALA A 100 2.49 4.95 15.74
C ALA A 100 1.70 6.26 15.61
N SER A 101 0.63 6.45 16.37
CA SER A 101 -0.13 7.70 16.36
C SER A 101 0.72 8.90 16.74
N ASP A 102 1.64 8.75 17.68
CA ASP A 102 2.57 9.82 18.05
C ASP A 102 3.53 10.17 16.90
N ILE A 103 3.93 9.17 16.09
CA ILE A 103 4.81 9.37 14.92
C ILE A 103 4.03 9.99 13.75
N PHE A 104 2.80 9.51 13.49
CA PHE A 104 1.98 10.00 12.39
C PHE A 104 1.39 11.39 12.63
N LYS A 105 1.36 11.87 13.87
CA LYS A 105 0.76 13.16 14.21
C LYS A 105 1.42 14.30 13.45
N GLY A 106 0.67 14.88 12.50
CA GLY A 106 1.13 15.98 11.66
C GLY A 106 2.20 15.60 10.63
N SER A 107 2.40 14.32 10.36
CA SER A 107 3.44 13.82 9.44
C SER A 107 3.27 14.27 7.98
N MET A 108 2.05 14.68 7.59
CA MET A 108 1.76 15.12 6.23
C MET A 108 1.57 16.65 6.12
N LYS A 109 1.94 17.44 7.14
CA LYS A 109 1.89 18.91 7.05
C LYS A 109 2.76 19.41 5.88
N GLY A 110 2.22 20.33 5.09
CA GLY A 110 2.87 20.83 3.87
C GLY A 110 2.81 19.86 2.69
N ARG A 111 2.05 18.77 2.80
CA ARG A 111 2.01 17.70 1.79
C ARG A 111 0.58 17.37 1.37
N THR A 112 0.49 16.64 0.27
CA THR A 112 -0.77 16.06 -0.23
C THR A 112 -0.94 14.65 0.32
N MET A 113 -2.11 14.33 0.83
CA MET A 113 -2.53 12.95 1.06
C MET A 113 -3.24 12.44 -0.19
N TYR A 114 -2.69 11.42 -0.81
CA TYR A 114 -3.31 10.69 -1.92
C TYR A 114 -4.16 9.56 -1.36
N VAL A 115 -5.39 9.43 -1.85
CA VAL A 115 -6.31 8.34 -1.53
C VAL A 115 -6.35 7.40 -2.72
N ILE A 116 -5.82 6.19 -2.55
CA ILE A 116 -5.66 5.20 -3.60
C ILE A 116 -6.63 4.05 -3.37
N PRO A 117 -7.80 4.03 -4.02
CA PRO A 117 -8.63 2.82 -4.07
C PRO A 117 -7.96 1.81 -4.99
N TYR A 118 -7.72 0.60 -4.50
CA TYR A 118 -7.07 -0.43 -5.30
C TYR A 118 -7.70 -1.81 -5.13
N SER A 119 -7.58 -2.65 -6.15
CA SER A 119 -7.96 -4.05 -6.10
C SER A 119 -6.75 -4.94 -6.37
N MET A 120 -6.49 -5.86 -5.47
CA MET A 120 -5.60 -6.99 -5.70
C MET A 120 -6.42 -8.10 -6.33
N GLY A 121 -6.09 -8.42 -7.58
CA GLY A 121 -6.90 -9.28 -8.42
C GLY A 121 -7.84 -8.48 -9.36
N ILE A 122 -8.61 -9.20 -10.14
CA ILE A 122 -9.53 -8.62 -11.13
C ILE A 122 -10.71 -7.98 -10.41
N VAL A 123 -11.03 -6.73 -10.73
CA VAL A 123 -12.18 -6.02 -10.14
C VAL A 123 -13.46 -6.82 -10.41
N GLY A 124 -14.25 -7.04 -9.36
CA GLY A 124 -15.48 -7.83 -9.42
C GLY A 124 -15.31 -9.35 -9.29
N SER A 125 -14.08 -9.86 -9.20
CA SER A 125 -13.82 -11.27 -8.88
C SER A 125 -14.08 -11.53 -7.38
N GLU A 126 -14.66 -12.69 -7.06
CA GLU A 126 -14.86 -13.15 -5.67
C GLU A 126 -13.54 -13.36 -4.90
N PHE A 127 -12.43 -13.53 -5.62
CA PHE A 127 -11.10 -13.69 -5.03
C PHE A 127 -10.34 -12.37 -4.89
N SER A 128 -10.87 -11.27 -5.43
CA SER A 128 -10.22 -9.97 -5.31
C SER A 128 -10.30 -9.43 -3.88
N LYS A 129 -9.27 -8.67 -3.48
CA LYS A 129 -9.26 -7.93 -2.22
C LYS A 129 -9.14 -6.45 -2.53
N ILE A 130 -10.09 -5.68 -2.06
CA ILE A 130 -10.09 -4.23 -2.22
C ILE A 130 -9.43 -3.59 -1.01
N GLY A 131 -8.63 -2.56 -1.26
CA GLY A 131 -8.04 -1.74 -0.22
C GLY A 131 -8.12 -0.26 -0.55
N ILE A 132 -7.90 0.55 0.47
CA ILE A 132 -7.70 1.99 0.37
C ILE A 132 -6.34 2.29 1.00
N GLU A 133 -5.40 2.76 0.20
CA GLU A 133 -4.10 3.21 0.69
C GLU A 133 -4.06 4.73 0.73
N LEU A 134 -3.65 5.27 1.88
CA LEU A 134 -3.41 6.69 2.10
C LEU A 134 -1.90 6.93 2.15
N THR A 135 -1.40 7.87 1.37
CA THR A 135 0.05 8.13 1.28
C THR A 135 0.35 9.59 0.93
N ASP A 136 1.52 10.07 1.31
CA ASP A 136 2.08 11.36 0.89
C ASP A 136 3.14 11.23 -0.22
N SER A 137 3.20 10.09 -0.91
CA SER A 137 4.21 9.80 -1.93
C SER A 137 3.59 9.55 -3.31
N ILE A 138 3.98 10.36 -4.30
CA ILE A 138 3.59 10.15 -5.71
C ILE A 138 4.19 8.84 -6.24
N TYR A 139 5.41 8.48 -5.79
CA TYR A 139 6.02 7.20 -6.13
C TYR A 139 5.11 6.01 -5.77
N VAL A 140 4.47 6.04 -4.60
CA VAL A 140 3.54 5.00 -4.17
C VAL A 140 2.33 4.95 -5.10
N VAL A 141 1.73 6.10 -5.42
CA VAL A 141 0.58 6.18 -6.35
C VAL A 141 0.92 5.51 -7.67
N LEU A 142 1.99 5.95 -8.32
CA LEU A 142 2.37 5.46 -9.66
C LEU A 142 2.72 3.96 -9.65
N ASN A 143 3.32 3.45 -8.58
CA ASN A 143 3.60 2.02 -8.46
C ASN A 143 2.34 1.18 -8.17
N MET A 144 1.40 1.70 -7.41
CA MET A 144 0.11 1.03 -7.18
C MET A 144 -0.68 0.89 -8.49
N GLU A 145 -0.64 1.89 -9.37
CA GLU A 145 -1.24 1.80 -10.71
C GLU A 145 -0.62 0.71 -11.59
N ILE A 146 0.69 0.46 -11.44
CA ILE A 146 1.38 -0.62 -12.18
C ILE A 146 1.05 -2.00 -11.60
N MET A 147 0.98 -2.11 -10.27
CA MET A 147 0.93 -3.39 -9.58
C MET A 147 -0.49 -3.88 -9.28
N THR A 148 -1.47 -2.99 -9.28
CA THR A 148 -2.87 -3.28 -8.92
C THR A 148 -3.82 -2.64 -9.92
N ARG A 149 -5.12 -2.77 -9.70
CA ARG A 149 -6.15 -2.01 -10.41
C ARG A 149 -6.56 -0.87 -9.50
N VAL A 150 -6.42 0.35 -9.98
CA VAL A 150 -6.61 1.56 -9.18
C VAL A 150 -7.73 2.41 -9.79
N GLY A 151 -8.52 3.04 -8.95
CA GLY A 151 -9.40 4.11 -9.37
C GLY A 151 -10.88 3.92 -9.09
N THR A 152 -11.70 4.60 -9.87
CA THR A 152 -13.15 4.72 -9.64
C THR A 152 -13.88 3.38 -9.70
N ASP A 153 -13.51 2.51 -10.65
CA ASP A 153 -14.11 1.18 -10.81
C ASP A 153 -13.97 0.32 -9.55
N VAL A 154 -12.88 0.50 -8.82
CA VAL A 154 -12.64 -0.19 -7.54
C VAL A 154 -13.63 0.29 -6.47
N LEU A 155 -13.90 1.61 -6.42
CA LEU A 155 -14.89 2.16 -5.48
C LEU A 155 -16.32 1.71 -5.82
N GLU A 156 -16.63 1.59 -7.10
CA GLU A 156 -17.93 1.07 -7.55
C GLU A 156 -18.09 -0.39 -7.14
N ALA A 157 -17.05 -1.21 -7.33
CA ALA A 157 -17.06 -2.62 -6.92
C ALA A 157 -17.13 -2.79 -5.40
N LEU A 158 -16.50 -1.89 -4.63
CA LEU A 158 -16.57 -1.89 -3.16
C LEU A 158 -17.99 -1.59 -2.67
N GLY A 159 -18.70 -0.68 -3.34
CA GLY A 159 -20.04 -0.27 -2.96
C GLY A 159 -20.10 0.47 -1.62
N LYS A 160 -21.36 0.63 -1.11
CA LYS A 160 -21.62 1.45 0.08
C LYS A 160 -21.24 0.79 1.41
N ASP A 161 -21.23 -0.53 1.45
CA ASP A 161 -21.09 -1.32 2.70
C ASP A 161 -19.92 -2.28 2.67
N GLY A 162 -19.20 -2.38 1.55
CA GLY A 162 -18.05 -3.28 1.37
C GLY A 162 -16.94 -3.04 2.40
N ASP A 163 -16.28 -4.13 2.80
CA ASP A 163 -15.10 -4.08 3.65
C ASP A 163 -13.84 -3.97 2.80
N PHE A 164 -12.81 -3.37 3.35
CA PHE A 164 -11.57 -3.09 2.64
C PHE A 164 -10.36 -3.11 3.57
N VAL A 165 -9.20 -3.36 2.98
CA VAL A 165 -7.90 -3.27 3.67
C VAL A 165 -7.50 -1.80 3.81
N LYS A 166 -7.11 -1.40 5.01
CA LYS A 166 -6.69 -0.03 5.32
C LYS A 166 -5.17 0.08 5.30
N GLY A 167 -4.65 0.92 4.46
CA GLY A 167 -3.23 1.24 4.39
C GLY A 167 -2.98 2.71 4.73
N LEU A 168 -2.10 2.97 5.70
CA LEU A 168 -1.64 4.33 6.00
C LEU A 168 -0.11 4.39 5.91
N HIS A 169 0.38 5.18 4.98
CA HIS A 169 1.80 5.41 4.77
C HIS A 169 2.12 6.90 4.80
N SER A 170 3.21 7.28 5.47
CA SER A 170 3.79 8.61 5.36
C SER A 170 5.31 8.55 5.33
N LYS A 171 5.92 9.28 4.40
CA LYS A 171 7.38 9.46 4.36
C LYS A 171 7.87 10.23 5.59
N ALA A 172 7.03 11.07 6.19
CA ALA A 172 7.40 11.96 7.28
C ALA A 172 8.78 12.62 7.03
N ASP A 173 9.71 12.52 7.95
CA ASP A 173 11.06 13.07 7.83
C ASP A 173 12.11 12.04 7.39
N LEU A 174 11.69 10.81 7.02
CA LEU A 174 12.55 9.66 6.71
C LEU A 174 13.52 9.30 7.86
N ASP A 175 13.10 9.59 9.09
CA ASP A 175 13.86 9.28 10.31
C ASP A 175 13.89 7.76 10.55
N GLU A 176 15.05 7.13 10.36
CA GLU A 176 15.20 5.69 10.55
C GLU A 176 14.92 5.23 11.99
N SER A 177 15.12 6.09 12.97
CA SER A 177 14.83 5.78 14.37
C SER A 177 13.33 5.67 14.66
N LYS A 178 12.50 6.25 13.80
CA LYS A 178 11.03 6.25 13.85
C LYS A 178 10.41 5.48 12.67
N ARG A 179 11.19 4.70 11.95
CA ARG A 179 10.70 3.88 10.85
C ARG A 179 10.08 2.62 11.39
N TYR A 180 8.80 2.39 11.07
CA TYR A 180 8.06 1.21 11.48
C TYR A 180 7.12 0.72 10.38
N ILE A 181 6.95 -0.61 10.32
CA ILE A 181 5.94 -1.26 9.49
C ILE A 181 5.11 -2.15 10.43
N LEU A 182 3.86 -1.78 10.64
CA LEU A 182 2.97 -2.37 11.62
C LEU A 182 1.78 -3.01 10.90
N HIS A 183 1.55 -4.28 11.19
CA HIS A 183 0.45 -5.06 10.63
C HIS A 183 -0.54 -5.36 11.74
N PHE A 184 -1.80 -4.98 11.54
CA PHE A 184 -2.91 -5.22 12.46
C PHE A 184 -3.91 -6.17 11.77
N PRO A 185 -3.66 -7.49 11.84
CA PRO A 185 -4.42 -8.46 11.04
C PRO A 185 -5.90 -8.49 11.35
N GLU A 186 -6.29 -8.36 12.64
CA GLU A 186 -7.70 -8.37 13.05
C GLU A 186 -8.48 -7.14 12.58
N ASP A 187 -7.76 -6.05 12.25
CA ASP A 187 -8.35 -4.79 11.78
C ASP A 187 -8.20 -4.60 10.26
N ASP A 188 -7.61 -5.57 9.54
CA ASP A 188 -7.22 -5.45 8.13
C ASP A 188 -6.47 -4.14 7.86
N THR A 189 -5.52 -3.81 8.73
CA THR A 189 -4.86 -2.50 8.71
C THR A 189 -3.34 -2.63 8.68
N ILE A 190 -2.69 -1.79 7.86
CA ILE A 190 -1.23 -1.70 7.79
C ILE A 190 -0.82 -0.23 7.90
N TRP A 191 0.13 0.05 8.80
CA TRP A 191 0.74 1.36 8.94
C TRP A 191 2.24 1.29 8.66
N SER A 192 2.75 2.19 7.80
CA SER A 192 4.17 2.33 7.51
C SER A 192 4.59 3.79 7.59
N CYS A 193 5.61 4.09 8.34
CA CYS A 193 6.10 5.46 8.53
C CYS A 193 7.61 5.58 8.35
N ASN A 194 8.06 6.77 7.94
CA ASN A 194 9.46 7.14 7.76
C ASN A 194 10.23 6.28 6.75
N SER A 195 9.54 5.71 5.75
CA SER A 195 10.14 4.97 4.64
C SER A 195 9.60 5.48 3.31
N GLY A 196 10.45 5.54 2.29
CA GLY A 196 10.10 5.72 0.87
C GLY A 196 10.43 4.49 0.03
N TYR A 197 10.94 3.42 0.66
CA TYR A 197 11.31 2.20 -0.04
C TYR A 197 10.08 1.38 -0.46
N GLY A 198 10.01 0.99 -1.74
CA GLY A 198 8.85 0.32 -2.33
C GLY A 198 8.37 -0.93 -1.58
N GLY A 199 9.28 -1.75 -1.04
CA GLY A 199 8.91 -2.93 -0.25
C GLY A 199 8.21 -2.62 1.07
N ASN A 200 8.38 -1.41 1.60
CA ASN A 200 7.85 -0.97 2.88
C ASN A 200 6.59 -0.10 2.73
N VAL A 201 6.36 0.48 1.55
CA VAL A 201 5.32 1.48 1.31
C VAL A 201 4.18 0.99 0.40
N LEU A 202 4.39 -0.10 -0.34
CA LEU A 202 3.36 -0.76 -1.14
C LEU A 202 2.58 -1.75 -0.26
N LEU A 203 1.73 -1.22 0.60
CA LEU A 203 1.12 -1.93 1.72
C LEU A 203 0.18 -3.05 1.27
N GLY A 204 -0.58 -2.84 0.21
CA GLY A 204 -1.47 -3.86 -0.35
C GLY A 204 -0.71 -5.07 -0.87
N LYS A 205 0.38 -4.85 -1.60
CA LYS A 205 1.13 -5.96 -2.20
C LYS A 205 1.97 -6.73 -1.19
N LYS A 206 2.86 -6.05 -0.49
CA LYS A 206 3.84 -6.73 0.39
C LYS A 206 3.27 -7.07 1.74
N CYS A 207 2.67 -6.11 2.39
CA CYS A 207 2.27 -6.27 3.77
C CYS A 207 0.97 -7.04 3.89
N PHE A 208 -0.04 -6.73 3.08
CA PHE A 208 -1.29 -7.47 3.08
C PHE A 208 -1.10 -8.88 2.51
N ALA A 209 -0.63 -9.00 1.26
CA ALA A 209 -0.57 -10.29 0.58
C ALA A 209 0.35 -11.32 1.24
N LEU A 210 1.44 -10.87 1.90
CA LEU A 210 2.39 -11.77 2.53
C LEU A 210 2.14 -11.99 4.02
N ARG A 211 1.76 -10.97 4.77
CA ARG A 211 1.70 -11.04 6.24
C ARG A 211 0.27 -11.17 6.76
N ILE A 212 -0.61 -10.23 6.40
CA ILE A 212 -1.99 -10.29 6.86
C ILE A 212 -2.73 -11.48 6.25
N ALA A 213 -2.58 -11.72 4.96
CA ALA A 213 -3.19 -12.88 4.29
C ALA A 213 -2.71 -14.21 4.88
N SER A 214 -1.44 -14.31 5.27
CA SER A 214 -0.92 -15.51 5.96
C SER A 214 -1.54 -15.70 7.34
N TYR A 215 -1.72 -14.62 8.10
CA TYR A 215 -2.40 -14.67 9.39
C TYR A 215 -3.86 -15.09 9.26
N LEU A 216 -4.60 -14.45 8.36
CA LEU A 216 -6.00 -14.76 8.11
C LEU A 216 -6.16 -16.19 7.58
N GLY A 217 -5.35 -16.56 6.59
CA GLY A 217 -5.36 -17.91 6.00
C GLY A 217 -5.08 -19.00 7.03
N LYS A 218 -4.12 -18.80 7.95
CA LYS A 218 -3.87 -19.72 9.07
C LYS A 218 -5.12 -19.95 9.91
N ASN A 219 -5.85 -18.87 10.23
CA ASN A 219 -7.06 -18.96 11.06
C ASN A 219 -8.21 -19.66 10.34
N GLU A 220 -8.23 -19.62 9.01
CA GLU A 220 -9.20 -20.29 8.13
C GLU A 220 -8.77 -21.72 7.74
N GLY A 221 -7.58 -22.16 8.16
CA GLY A 221 -7.02 -23.47 7.82
C GLY A 221 -6.32 -23.53 6.45
N TRP A 222 -5.95 -22.39 5.88
CA TRP A 222 -5.21 -22.27 4.63
C TRP A 222 -3.73 -22.00 4.88
N MET A 223 -2.89 -22.47 3.95
CA MET A 223 -1.50 -22.04 3.84
C MET A 223 -1.41 -20.95 2.78
N ALA A 224 -0.85 -19.77 3.13
CA ALA A 224 -0.62 -18.70 2.19
C ALA A 224 0.77 -18.84 1.56
N GLU A 225 0.83 -18.67 0.23
CA GLU A 225 2.04 -18.70 -0.56
C GLU A 225 2.19 -17.43 -1.39
N HIS A 226 3.42 -16.97 -1.56
CA HIS A 226 3.73 -15.87 -2.47
C HIS A 226 4.19 -16.41 -3.81
N MET A 227 3.26 -16.48 -4.75
CA MET A 227 3.50 -17.02 -6.08
C MET A 227 3.02 -16.02 -7.14
N LEU A 228 3.57 -16.14 -8.34
CA LEU A 228 3.02 -15.46 -9.50
C LEU A 228 2.34 -16.48 -10.42
N ILE A 229 1.36 -15.99 -11.18
CA ILE A 229 0.72 -16.79 -12.24
C ILE A 229 1.17 -16.22 -13.57
N LEU A 230 1.82 -17.05 -14.38
CA LEU A 230 2.26 -16.72 -15.73
C LEU A 230 1.33 -17.36 -16.75
N GLY A 231 0.86 -16.57 -17.71
CA GLY A 231 0.24 -17.07 -18.94
C GLY A 231 1.27 -17.21 -20.02
N PHE A 232 1.40 -18.40 -20.59
CA PHE A 232 2.22 -18.65 -21.79
C PHE A 232 1.33 -18.85 -22.99
N GLU A 233 1.47 -18.03 -23.98
CA GLU A 233 0.91 -18.27 -25.29
C GLU A 233 1.87 -19.16 -26.10
N LYS A 234 1.40 -20.34 -26.47
CA LYS A 234 2.14 -21.30 -27.31
C LYS A 234 2.05 -20.88 -28.78
N PRO A 235 2.95 -21.42 -29.65
CA PRO A 235 2.92 -21.14 -31.07
C PRO A 235 1.59 -21.51 -31.78
N ASP A 236 0.81 -22.40 -31.18
CA ASP A 236 -0.53 -22.79 -31.66
C ASP A 236 -1.66 -21.86 -31.16
N GLY A 237 -1.32 -20.79 -30.45
CA GLY A 237 -2.25 -19.83 -29.89
C GLY A 237 -2.94 -20.25 -28.58
N ASP A 238 -2.66 -21.48 -28.09
CA ASP A 238 -3.19 -21.94 -26.81
C ASP A 238 -2.41 -21.34 -25.64
N THR A 239 -3.11 -20.81 -24.64
CA THR A 239 -2.50 -20.19 -23.45
C THR A 239 -2.55 -21.17 -22.27
N LYS A 240 -1.40 -21.42 -21.67
CA LYS A 240 -1.29 -22.16 -20.42
C LYS A 240 -0.89 -21.27 -19.27
N TYR A 241 -1.57 -21.42 -18.14
CA TYR A 241 -1.26 -20.72 -16.91
C TYR A 241 -0.50 -21.66 -15.98
N ILE A 242 0.59 -21.16 -15.40
CA ILE A 242 1.36 -21.85 -14.37
C ILE A 242 1.52 -20.94 -13.16
N ALA A 243 1.47 -21.53 -11.96
CA ALA A 243 1.89 -20.88 -10.73
C ALA A 243 3.38 -21.17 -10.51
N ALA A 244 4.18 -20.14 -10.20
CA ALA A 244 5.62 -20.22 -10.01
C ALA A 244 6.09 -19.38 -8.82
#